data_e9928ad096aa550c83d3d89968efb85f
#
_entry.id   e9928ad096aa550c83d3d89968efb85f
#
_cell.length_a   1.000
_cell.length_b   1.000
_cell.length_c   1.000
_cell.angle_alpha   90.00
_cell.angle_beta   90.00
_cell.angle_gamma   90.00
#
_symmetry.space_group_name_H-M   'P 1'
#
loop_
_entity.id
_entity.type
_entity.pdbx_description
1 polymer ?
#
loop_
_entity_poly.entity_id
_entity_poly.type
_entity_poly.pdbx_seq_one_letter_code
_entity_poly.pdbx_strand_id
1 'polypeptide(L)'
;MKPRIFLGSSGQQQKLVQALTRGLRDVADVDPWTSVFNPGVSTLERLVELTREVDFAAFVFAQDDWTTKGASPDAASGDASPRDNVVFEAGLFGGALGIRRTFILHANGAKLPSDLLGLTAIRYDPDTTPAIVRQINQKLRNAIDTEGRMSRLEGEWWQLSLTARTELEPSAISLLTIRRDHAGALEVAGRSWQADGTLSARYWSEASKEQLDPASILYFWKGERPRQPDAPELEGTGEIKLESVDRANGYFITRSVGDDSFHARTSGIYLRADPGDKVVLDGNDAAERAALIERRLEEWNAMANS
;
A
#
# COMPACT_ATOMS: atom_id res chain seq x y z
N MET A 1 -12.25 9.17 -7.12
CA MET A 1 -12.68 7.95 -7.87
C MET A 1 -12.86 6.86 -6.85
N LYS A 2 -13.88 6.00 -6.96
CA LYS A 2 -14.01 4.84 -6.07
C LYS A 2 -13.01 3.78 -6.48
N PRO A 3 -12.44 3.01 -5.53
CA PRO A 3 -11.61 1.87 -5.88
C PRO A 3 -12.44 0.78 -6.55
N ARG A 4 -11.82 0.02 -7.44
CA ARG A 4 -12.43 -1.15 -8.08
C ARG A 4 -12.09 -2.41 -7.30
N ILE A 5 -13.07 -3.29 -7.07
CA ILE A 5 -12.88 -4.57 -6.39
C ILE A 5 -13.43 -5.72 -7.21
N PHE A 6 -12.60 -6.73 -7.45
CA PHE A 6 -13.04 -8.01 -8.02
C PHE A 6 -13.62 -8.91 -6.92
N LEU A 7 -14.80 -9.52 -7.19
CA LEU A 7 -15.39 -10.53 -6.30
C LEU A 7 -15.40 -11.89 -6.99
N GLY A 8 -14.48 -12.77 -6.55
CA GLY A 8 -14.37 -14.16 -7.01
C GLY A 8 -15.15 -15.14 -6.13
N SER A 9 -15.84 -16.11 -6.74
CA SER A 9 -16.52 -17.19 -6.04
C SER A 9 -16.86 -18.34 -6.95
N SER A 10 -17.26 -19.48 -6.38
CA SER A 10 -17.94 -20.55 -7.14
C SER A 10 -19.36 -20.12 -7.57
N GLY A 11 -19.92 -20.82 -8.54
CA GLY A 11 -21.31 -20.60 -8.98
C GLY A 11 -22.35 -20.83 -7.87
N GLN A 12 -22.03 -21.63 -6.85
CA GLN A 12 -22.92 -21.91 -5.72
C GLN A 12 -23.09 -20.67 -4.81
N GLN A 13 -22.12 -19.76 -4.79
CA GLN A 13 -22.11 -18.57 -3.93
C GLN A 13 -22.66 -17.30 -4.59
N GLN A 14 -23.32 -17.42 -5.74
CA GLN A 14 -23.81 -16.28 -6.53
C GLN A 14 -24.74 -15.34 -5.73
N LYS A 15 -25.59 -15.88 -4.86
CA LYS A 15 -26.50 -15.08 -4.01
C LYS A 15 -25.70 -14.20 -3.03
N LEU A 16 -24.66 -14.76 -2.41
CA LEU A 16 -23.79 -14.04 -1.50
C LEU A 16 -23.04 -12.94 -2.26
N VAL A 17 -22.44 -13.24 -3.42
CA VAL A 17 -21.74 -12.24 -4.24
C VAL A 17 -22.66 -11.09 -4.63
N GLN A 18 -23.90 -11.35 -5.06
CA GLN A 18 -24.88 -10.30 -5.38
C GLN A 18 -25.22 -9.43 -4.17
N ALA A 19 -25.33 -10.03 -2.98
CA ALA A 19 -25.60 -9.29 -1.76
C ALA A 19 -24.41 -8.42 -1.33
N LEU A 20 -23.19 -8.92 -1.47
CA LEU A 20 -21.94 -8.16 -1.22
C LEU A 20 -21.79 -7.04 -2.23
N THR A 21 -22.02 -7.29 -3.52
CA THR A 21 -22.00 -6.27 -4.57
C THR A 21 -22.92 -5.09 -4.25
N ARG A 22 -24.16 -5.38 -3.83
CA ARG A 22 -25.10 -4.33 -3.41
C ARG A 22 -24.62 -3.57 -2.20
N GLY A 23 -24.01 -4.28 -1.25
CA GLY A 23 -23.55 -3.70 0.01
C GLY A 23 -22.29 -2.84 -0.11
N LEU A 24 -21.50 -2.96 -1.17
CA LEU A 24 -20.24 -2.22 -1.38
C LEU A 24 -20.37 -1.03 -2.34
N ARG A 25 -21.49 -0.86 -3.04
CA ARG A 25 -21.69 0.12 -4.13
C ARG A 25 -21.36 1.57 -3.79
N ASP A 26 -21.48 1.96 -2.53
CA ASP A 26 -21.19 3.32 -2.08
C ASP A 26 -19.68 3.55 -1.83
N VAL A 27 -18.90 2.48 -1.58
CA VAL A 27 -17.47 2.56 -1.27
C VAL A 27 -16.55 2.05 -2.38
N ALA A 28 -17.03 1.16 -3.25
CA ALA A 28 -16.24 0.58 -4.32
C ALA A 28 -17.09 0.30 -5.58
N ASP A 29 -16.43 0.32 -6.75
CA ASP A 29 -16.98 -0.21 -7.99
C ASP A 29 -16.70 -1.71 -8.04
N VAL A 30 -17.75 -2.52 -8.02
CA VAL A 30 -17.64 -3.98 -7.84
C VAL A 30 -17.75 -4.69 -9.18
N ASP A 31 -16.72 -5.48 -9.49
CA ASP A 31 -16.66 -6.38 -10.65
C ASP A 31 -16.85 -7.83 -10.18
N PRO A 32 -18.10 -8.35 -10.16
CA PRO A 32 -18.33 -9.75 -9.83
C PRO A 32 -17.87 -10.65 -10.97
N TRP A 33 -17.33 -11.83 -10.64
CA TRP A 33 -16.81 -12.79 -11.62
C TRP A 33 -17.83 -13.13 -12.73
N THR A 34 -19.13 -13.09 -12.42
CA THR A 34 -20.21 -13.39 -13.38
C THR A 34 -20.36 -12.37 -14.50
N SER A 35 -19.78 -11.18 -14.39
CA SER A 35 -19.92 -10.08 -15.36
C SER A 35 -18.64 -9.81 -16.18
N VAL A 36 -17.53 -10.43 -15.84
CA VAL A 36 -16.22 -10.08 -16.41
C VAL A 36 -15.71 -11.05 -17.48
N PHE A 37 -16.37 -12.17 -17.68
CA PHE A 37 -15.97 -13.17 -18.68
C PHE A 37 -16.81 -13.06 -19.94
N ASN A 38 -16.15 -12.82 -21.07
CA ASN A 38 -16.74 -12.82 -22.40
C ASN A 38 -16.47 -14.15 -23.12
N PRO A 39 -17.41 -14.70 -23.88
CA PRO A 39 -17.16 -15.85 -24.74
C PRO A 39 -16.05 -15.52 -25.76
N GLY A 40 -15.02 -16.38 -25.83
CA GLY A 40 -13.98 -16.30 -26.85
C GLY A 40 -12.62 -15.78 -26.35
N VAL A 41 -12.49 -15.33 -25.08
CA VAL A 41 -11.21 -15.00 -24.45
C VAL A 41 -10.86 -16.11 -23.45
N SER A 42 -9.58 -16.46 -23.34
CA SER A 42 -9.11 -17.38 -22.32
C SER A 42 -9.44 -16.80 -20.93
N THR A 43 -10.08 -17.63 -20.09
CA THR A 43 -10.41 -17.23 -18.70
C THR A 43 -9.18 -16.74 -17.93
N LEU A 44 -8.03 -17.41 -18.14
CA LEU A 44 -6.78 -17.05 -17.49
C LEU A 44 -6.22 -15.69 -17.98
N GLU A 45 -6.27 -15.44 -19.30
CA GLU A 45 -5.85 -14.13 -19.84
C GLU A 45 -6.69 -13.02 -19.25
N ARG A 46 -8.01 -13.19 -19.19
CA ARG A 46 -8.90 -12.18 -18.60
C ARG A 46 -8.65 -11.97 -17.11
N LEU A 47 -8.35 -13.02 -16.34
CA LEU A 47 -7.96 -12.90 -14.94
C LEU A 47 -6.68 -12.08 -14.78
N VAL A 48 -5.66 -12.33 -15.61
CA VAL A 48 -4.40 -11.55 -15.61
C VAL A 48 -4.64 -10.09 -15.98
N GLU A 49 -5.51 -9.79 -16.93
CA GLU A 49 -5.88 -8.41 -17.24
C GLU A 49 -6.57 -7.74 -16.04
N LEU A 50 -7.53 -8.42 -15.42
CA LEU A 50 -8.27 -7.91 -14.26
C LEU A 50 -7.35 -7.56 -13.09
N THR A 51 -6.26 -8.29 -12.86
CA THR A 51 -5.29 -7.94 -11.81
C THR A 51 -4.64 -6.57 -12.02
N ARG A 52 -4.69 -6.02 -13.23
CA ARG A 52 -4.15 -4.68 -13.57
C ARG A 52 -5.23 -3.59 -13.57
N GLU A 53 -6.50 -3.99 -13.60
CA GLU A 53 -7.65 -3.09 -13.71
C GLU A 53 -8.30 -2.78 -12.36
N VAL A 54 -8.09 -3.64 -11.34
CA VAL A 54 -8.73 -3.51 -10.04
C VAL A 54 -7.74 -3.14 -8.95
N ASP A 55 -8.24 -2.45 -7.93
CA ASP A 55 -7.44 -2.03 -6.78
C ASP A 55 -7.43 -3.08 -5.67
N PHE A 56 -8.50 -3.89 -5.61
CA PHE A 56 -8.73 -4.91 -4.59
C PHE A 56 -9.33 -6.17 -5.19
N ALA A 57 -9.20 -7.29 -4.48
CA ALA A 57 -9.92 -8.52 -4.78
C ALA A 57 -10.43 -9.17 -3.49
N ALA A 58 -11.59 -9.83 -3.56
CA ALA A 58 -12.11 -10.63 -2.46
C ALA A 58 -12.68 -11.95 -3.01
N PHE A 59 -12.32 -13.05 -2.35
CA PHE A 59 -12.66 -14.41 -2.78
C PHE A 59 -13.48 -15.12 -1.73
N VAL A 60 -14.61 -15.71 -2.13
CA VAL A 60 -15.49 -16.46 -1.25
C VAL A 60 -14.99 -17.90 -1.16
N PHE A 61 -14.41 -18.24 -0.02
CA PHE A 61 -13.98 -19.60 0.33
C PHE A 61 -15.09 -20.26 1.14
N ALA A 62 -15.98 -20.95 0.44
CA ALA A 62 -17.10 -21.67 1.02
C ALA A 62 -16.88 -23.19 1.01
N GLN A 63 -17.83 -23.92 1.54
CA GLN A 63 -17.82 -25.39 1.57
C GLN A 63 -18.42 -25.94 0.26
N ASP A 64 -17.78 -25.63 -0.88
CA ASP A 64 -18.32 -25.93 -2.22
C ASP A 64 -17.95 -27.34 -2.72
N ASP A 65 -16.78 -27.83 -2.33
CA ASP A 65 -16.22 -29.11 -2.71
C ASP A 65 -15.77 -29.92 -1.48
N TRP A 66 -15.53 -31.22 -1.62
CA TRP A 66 -15.04 -32.09 -0.56
C TRP A 66 -13.71 -32.72 -0.97
N THR A 67 -12.71 -32.56 -0.13
CA THR A 67 -11.39 -33.16 -0.35
C THR A 67 -11.18 -34.34 0.59
N THR A 68 -11.05 -35.55 0.03
CA THR A 68 -10.72 -36.76 0.82
C THR A 68 -9.25 -37.06 0.80
N LYS A 69 -8.69 -37.47 1.93
CA LYS A 69 -7.31 -37.96 2.02
C LYS A 69 -7.27 -39.46 1.66
N GLY A 70 -6.72 -39.77 0.49
CA GLY A 70 -6.50 -41.15 0.03
C GLY A 70 -7.73 -41.85 -0.55
N ALA A 71 -7.51 -43.07 -1.06
CA ALA A 71 -8.52 -43.92 -1.69
C ALA A 71 -9.38 -44.67 -0.67
N SER A 72 -9.80 -44.05 0.44
CA SER A 72 -10.70 -44.68 1.39
C SER A 72 -12.13 -44.56 0.91
N PRO A 73 -12.92 -45.69 0.85
CA PRO A 73 -14.31 -45.66 0.37
C PRO A 73 -15.31 -45.01 1.33
N ASP A 74 -14.86 -44.62 2.53
CA ASP A 74 -15.70 -43.93 3.50
C ASP A 74 -15.75 -42.42 3.17
N ALA A 75 -16.70 -42.06 2.32
CA ALA A 75 -17.00 -40.67 1.93
C ALA A 75 -17.36 -39.73 3.12
N ALA A 76 -17.35 -40.22 4.36
CA ALA A 76 -17.69 -39.46 5.57
C ALA A 76 -16.50 -38.70 6.19
N SER A 77 -15.28 -38.85 5.68
CA SER A 77 -14.06 -38.25 6.28
C SER A 77 -13.37 -37.18 5.42
N GLY A 78 -14.06 -36.52 4.53
CA GLY A 78 -13.55 -35.42 3.72
C GLY A 78 -13.62 -34.06 4.43
N ASP A 79 -12.64 -33.21 4.17
CA ASP A 79 -12.69 -31.81 4.57
C ASP A 79 -13.47 -31.01 3.51
N ALA A 80 -14.45 -30.21 3.95
CA ALA A 80 -15.10 -29.24 3.05
C ALA A 80 -14.09 -28.19 2.60
N SER A 81 -14.03 -27.91 1.30
CA SER A 81 -13.04 -27.01 0.71
C SER A 81 -13.68 -26.01 -0.26
N PRO A 82 -13.06 -24.84 -0.46
CA PRO A 82 -13.41 -23.98 -1.57
C PRO A 82 -13.05 -24.66 -2.89
N ARG A 83 -13.67 -24.21 -3.97
CA ARG A 83 -13.40 -24.72 -5.31
C ARG A 83 -11.97 -24.38 -5.74
N ASP A 84 -11.29 -25.32 -6.39
CA ASP A 84 -9.87 -25.17 -6.80
C ASP A 84 -9.61 -23.91 -7.61
N ASN A 85 -10.51 -23.56 -8.54
CA ASN A 85 -10.39 -22.34 -9.34
C ASN A 85 -10.36 -21.08 -8.46
N VAL A 86 -11.19 -21.01 -7.42
CA VAL A 86 -11.26 -19.86 -6.52
C VAL A 86 -9.96 -19.73 -5.71
N VAL A 87 -9.37 -20.87 -5.34
CA VAL A 87 -8.06 -20.90 -4.65
C VAL A 87 -6.96 -20.40 -5.57
N PHE A 88 -6.95 -20.87 -6.82
CA PHE A 88 -6.00 -20.41 -7.85
C PHE A 88 -6.13 -18.90 -8.10
N GLU A 89 -7.34 -18.41 -8.30
CA GLU A 89 -7.64 -17.00 -8.52
C GLU A 89 -7.15 -16.14 -7.33
N ALA A 90 -7.43 -16.57 -6.09
CA ALA A 90 -6.97 -15.87 -4.90
C ALA A 90 -5.43 -15.78 -4.83
N GLY A 91 -4.72 -16.84 -5.22
CA GLY A 91 -3.25 -16.84 -5.32
C GLY A 91 -2.74 -15.89 -6.41
N LEU A 92 -3.37 -15.90 -7.60
CA LEU A 92 -3.03 -15.01 -8.72
C LEU A 92 -3.16 -13.53 -8.32
N PHE A 93 -4.30 -13.14 -7.76
CA PHE A 93 -4.55 -11.77 -7.31
C PHE A 93 -3.68 -11.40 -6.11
N GLY A 94 -3.45 -12.32 -5.17
CA GLY A 94 -2.55 -12.11 -4.04
C GLY A 94 -1.11 -11.82 -4.47
N GLY A 95 -0.63 -12.49 -5.51
CA GLY A 95 0.67 -12.21 -6.12
C GLY A 95 0.75 -10.90 -6.89
N ALA A 96 -0.34 -10.48 -7.53
CA ALA A 96 -0.38 -9.27 -8.36
C ALA A 96 -0.69 -8.00 -7.56
N LEU A 97 -1.70 -8.03 -6.70
CA LEU A 97 -2.15 -6.87 -5.90
C LEU A 97 -1.45 -6.77 -4.55
N GLY A 98 -0.84 -7.86 -4.10
CA GLY A 98 -0.31 -8.01 -2.75
C GLY A 98 -1.35 -8.53 -1.75
N ILE A 99 -0.82 -9.09 -0.65
CA ILE A 99 -1.63 -9.78 0.38
C ILE A 99 -2.59 -8.85 1.13
N ARG A 100 -2.32 -7.56 1.18
CA ARG A 100 -3.15 -6.56 1.87
C ARG A 100 -4.36 -6.11 1.06
N ARG A 101 -4.31 -6.24 -0.26
CA ARG A 101 -5.38 -5.87 -1.19
C ARG A 101 -6.19 -7.06 -1.68
N THR A 102 -5.85 -8.27 -1.17
CA THR A 102 -6.54 -9.51 -1.51
C THR A 102 -7.15 -10.11 -0.25
N PHE A 103 -8.47 -10.21 -0.21
CA PHE A 103 -9.24 -10.64 0.95
C PHE A 103 -9.82 -12.04 0.73
N ILE A 104 -9.82 -12.86 1.76
CA ILE A 104 -10.51 -14.14 1.78
C ILE A 104 -11.75 -14.04 2.68
N LEU A 105 -12.92 -14.25 2.09
CA LEU A 105 -14.17 -14.43 2.82
C LEU A 105 -14.30 -15.91 3.16
N HIS A 106 -13.89 -16.29 4.37
CA HIS A 106 -13.73 -17.66 4.79
C HIS A 106 -14.94 -18.15 5.59
N ALA A 107 -15.72 -19.05 4.98
CA ALA A 107 -16.82 -19.72 5.67
C ALA A 107 -16.26 -20.64 6.78
N ASN A 108 -16.87 -20.59 7.96
CA ASN A 108 -16.51 -21.49 9.06
C ASN A 108 -16.67 -22.94 8.60
N GLY A 109 -15.68 -23.78 8.89
CA GLY A 109 -15.66 -25.18 8.49
C GLY A 109 -15.13 -25.46 7.08
N ALA A 110 -14.88 -24.45 6.23
CA ALA A 110 -14.16 -24.65 4.98
C ALA A 110 -12.66 -24.75 5.26
N LYS A 111 -11.96 -25.64 4.56
CA LYS A 111 -10.52 -25.79 4.66
C LYS A 111 -9.82 -24.59 4.01
N LEU A 112 -8.92 -23.94 4.76
CA LEU A 112 -8.06 -22.90 4.21
C LEU A 112 -6.70 -23.50 3.87
N PRO A 113 -6.21 -23.37 2.62
CA PRO A 113 -4.85 -23.74 2.27
C PRO A 113 -3.83 -23.02 3.13
N SER A 114 -2.80 -23.73 3.63
CA SER A 114 -1.77 -23.19 4.54
C SER A 114 -1.04 -21.98 3.96
N ASP A 115 -0.79 -22.01 2.65
CA ASP A 115 -0.03 -20.97 1.94
C ASP A 115 -0.80 -19.65 1.79
N LEU A 116 -2.13 -19.68 2.01
CA LEU A 116 -2.97 -18.49 1.98
C LEU A 116 -3.22 -17.87 3.37
N LEU A 117 -2.58 -18.40 4.42
CA LEU A 117 -2.72 -17.87 5.79
C LEU A 117 -2.19 -16.42 5.94
N GLY A 118 -1.36 -15.95 5.02
CA GLY A 118 -0.88 -14.56 4.96
C GLY A 118 -1.90 -13.54 4.45
N LEU A 119 -2.97 -13.99 3.77
CA LEU A 119 -4.01 -13.11 3.27
C LEU A 119 -4.99 -12.69 4.38
N THR A 120 -5.56 -11.51 4.25
CA THR A 120 -6.57 -11.01 5.19
C THR A 120 -7.85 -11.84 5.10
N ALA A 121 -8.12 -12.66 6.12
CA ALA A 121 -9.28 -13.53 6.18
C ALA A 121 -10.43 -12.90 7.00
N ILE A 122 -11.59 -12.77 6.37
CA ILE A 122 -12.86 -12.36 7.00
C ILE A 122 -13.70 -13.61 7.21
N ARG A 123 -13.70 -14.13 8.44
CA ARG A 123 -14.49 -15.32 8.79
C ARG A 123 -15.97 -14.99 8.90
N TYR A 124 -16.82 -15.91 8.42
CA TYR A 124 -18.26 -15.79 8.47
C TYR A 124 -18.94 -17.15 8.67
N ASP A 125 -20.17 -17.13 9.16
CA ASP A 125 -21.03 -18.32 9.27
C ASP A 125 -21.63 -18.65 7.90
N PRO A 126 -21.54 -19.92 7.43
CA PRO A 126 -22.08 -20.33 6.13
C PRO A 126 -23.59 -20.10 5.99
N ASP A 127 -24.34 -20.05 7.07
CA ASP A 127 -25.76 -19.64 7.06
C ASP A 127 -25.88 -18.14 6.79
N THR A 128 -25.73 -17.71 5.55
CA THR A 128 -25.64 -16.33 5.12
C THR A 128 -26.95 -15.53 5.30
N THR A 129 -27.32 -15.29 6.55
CA THR A 129 -28.44 -14.41 6.91
C THR A 129 -28.15 -12.95 6.52
N PRO A 130 -29.16 -12.08 6.37
CA PRO A 130 -28.95 -10.66 6.12
C PRO A 130 -28.04 -9.97 7.15
N ALA A 131 -28.00 -10.46 8.40
CA ALA A 131 -27.13 -9.94 9.44
C ALA A 131 -25.67 -10.29 9.17
N ILE A 132 -25.38 -11.53 8.78
CA ILE A 132 -24.03 -12.01 8.43
C ILE A 132 -23.51 -11.29 7.18
N VAL A 133 -24.35 -11.12 6.16
CA VAL A 133 -23.98 -10.35 4.95
C VAL A 133 -23.62 -8.90 5.31
N ARG A 134 -24.38 -8.25 6.19
CA ARG A 134 -24.03 -6.89 6.67
C ARG A 134 -22.70 -6.88 7.41
N GLN A 135 -22.42 -7.88 8.23
CA GLN A 135 -21.15 -8.00 8.95
C GLN A 135 -19.95 -8.17 8.01
N ILE A 136 -20.08 -9.02 6.99
CA ILE A 136 -19.04 -9.21 5.96
C ILE A 136 -18.80 -7.89 5.22
N ASN A 137 -19.87 -7.24 4.75
CA ASN A 137 -19.77 -5.95 4.08
C ASN A 137 -19.07 -4.90 4.94
N GLN A 138 -19.42 -4.80 6.23
CA GLN A 138 -18.78 -3.84 7.14
C GLN A 138 -17.28 -4.11 7.29
N LYS A 139 -16.88 -5.38 7.44
CA LYS A 139 -15.46 -5.75 7.54
C LYS A 139 -14.70 -5.45 6.25
N LEU A 140 -15.29 -5.76 5.07
CA LEU A 140 -14.70 -5.44 3.77
C LEU A 140 -14.56 -3.93 3.57
N ARG A 141 -15.61 -3.15 3.88
CA ARG A 141 -15.56 -1.68 3.83
C ARG A 141 -14.42 -1.13 4.67
N ASN A 142 -14.31 -1.58 5.91
CA ASN A 142 -13.24 -1.14 6.82
C ASN A 142 -11.86 -1.50 6.26
N ALA A 143 -11.70 -2.70 5.69
CA ALA A 143 -10.43 -3.13 5.11
C ALA A 143 -10.06 -2.32 3.85
N ILE A 144 -11.03 -2.07 2.95
CA ILE A 144 -10.84 -1.26 1.74
C ILE A 144 -10.50 0.19 2.13
N ASP A 145 -11.22 0.79 3.07
CA ASP A 145 -10.99 2.16 3.51
C ASP A 145 -9.63 2.30 4.21
N THR A 146 -9.29 1.32 5.06
CA THR A 146 -8.00 1.26 5.75
C THR A 146 -6.84 1.18 4.76
N GLU A 147 -6.88 0.21 3.85
CA GLU A 147 -5.82 0.03 2.86
C GLU A 147 -5.79 1.18 1.85
N GLY A 148 -6.95 1.71 1.48
CA GLY A 148 -7.06 2.90 0.64
C GLY A 148 -6.44 4.14 1.28
N ARG A 149 -6.52 4.29 2.60
CA ARG A 149 -5.83 5.36 3.33
C ARG A 149 -4.32 5.16 3.32
N MET A 150 -3.86 3.93 3.55
CA MET A 150 -2.43 3.62 3.54
C MET A 150 -1.82 3.74 2.15
N SER A 151 -2.51 3.32 1.09
CA SER A 151 -2.02 3.49 -0.28
C SER A 151 -1.93 4.96 -0.72
N ARG A 152 -2.61 5.88 -0.02
CA ARG A 152 -2.41 7.32 -0.24
C ARG A 152 -1.06 7.84 0.26
N LEU A 153 -0.35 7.12 1.12
CA LEU A 153 1.04 7.44 1.47
C LEU A 153 2.02 7.05 0.37
N GLU A 154 1.69 6.04 -0.45
CA GLU A 154 2.55 5.60 -1.55
C GLU A 154 2.71 6.72 -2.60
N GLY A 155 3.88 6.82 -3.19
CA GLY A 155 4.22 7.78 -4.23
C GLY A 155 5.37 8.69 -3.87
N GLU A 156 5.48 9.78 -4.61
CA GLU A 156 6.58 10.75 -4.46
C GLU A 156 6.11 11.95 -3.64
N TRP A 157 6.97 12.37 -2.70
CA TRP A 157 6.67 13.46 -1.79
C TRP A 157 7.85 14.42 -1.65
N TRP A 158 7.61 15.71 -1.84
CA TRP A 158 8.53 16.74 -1.44
C TRP A 158 8.53 16.88 0.07
N GLN A 159 9.69 16.73 0.69
CA GLN A 159 9.89 16.94 2.12
C GLN A 159 10.48 18.33 2.36
N LEU A 160 9.75 19.14 3.09
CA LEU A 160 10.10 20.49 3.50
C LEU A 160 10.40 20.46 4.99
N SER A 161 11.65 20.66 5.36
CA SER A 161 12.09 20.56 6.75
C SER A 161 11.92 21.91 7.47
N LEU A 162 11.17 21.88 8.56
CA LEU A 162 10.99 23.02 9.45
C LEU A 162 12.00 22.90 10.59
N THR A 163 13.19 23.46 10.43
CA THR A 163 14.13 23.59 11.54
C THR A 163 13.73 24.77 12.41
N ALA A 164 13.72 24.57 13.73
CA ALA A 164 13.46 25.63 14.72
C ALA A 164 14.56 26.74 14.77
N ARG A 165 15.45 26.75 13.80
CA ARG A 165 16.49 27.77 13.66
C ARG A 165 15.90 28.94 12.90
N THR A 166 15.85 30.06 13.60
CA THR A 166 15.51 31.40 13.12
C THR A 166 16.47 31.95 12.07
N GLU A 167 17.38 31.15 11.56
CA GLU A 167 18.38 31.57 10.59
C GLU A 167 18.30 30.63 9.38
N LEU A 168 18.05 31.26 8.26
CA LEU A 168 18.30 30.81 6.91
C LEU A 168 17.15 30.05 6.25
N GLU A 169 16.90 30.57 5.08
CA GLU A 169 16.21 29.89 3.99
C GLU A 169 16.67 28.42 3.89
N PRO A 170 15.77 27.47 3.65
CA PRO A 170 16.16 26.10 3.50
C PRO A 170 17.16 25.97 2.34
N SER A 171 18.37 25.57 2.68
CA SER A 171 19.42 25.37 1.69
C SER A 171 19.31 24.03 0.96
N ALA A 172 18.38 23.16 1.39
CA ALA A 172 18.21 21.83 0.82
C ALA A 172 16.73 21.39 0.89
N ILE A 173 16.33 20.63 -0.10
CA ILE A 173 15.00 20.02 -0.20
C ILE A 173 15.16 18.54 -0.53
N SER A 174 14.22 17.72 -0.10
CA SER A 174 14.26 16.27 -0.35
C SER A 174 13.03 15.79 -1.12
N LEU A 175 13.24 14.84 -2.00
CA LEU A 175 12.18 14.02 -2.58
C LEU A 175 12.21 12.64 -1.93
N LEU A 176 11.09 12.25 -1.34
CA LEU A 176 10.83 10.93 -0.80
C LEU A 176 10.04 10.10 -1.79
N THR A 177 10.42 8.84 -1.90
CA THR A 177 9.62 7.80 -2.54
C THR A 177 9.10 6.87 -1.45
N ILE A 178 7.79 6.74 -1.32
CA ILE A 178 7.14 5.76 -0.44
C ILE A 178 6.52 4.70 -1.32
N ARG A 179 6.92 3.45 -1.13
CA ARG A 179 6.43 2.31 -1.92
C ARG A 179 6.27 1.08 -1.04
N ARG A 180 5.57 0.06 -1.53
CA ARG A 180 5.53 -1.25 -0.88
C ARG A 180 6.65 -2.14 -1.38
N ASP A 181 7.24 -2.87 -0.45
CA ASP A 181 8.14 -3.97 -0.75
C ASP A 181 7.36 -5.23 -1.20
N HIS A 182 8.08 -6.30 -1.51
CA HIS A 182 7.48 -7.58 -1.92
C HIS A 182 6.66 -8.25 -0.80
N ALA A 183 6.91 -7.93 0.46
CA ALA A 183 6.15 -8.42 1.61
C ALA A 183 4.93 -7.55 1.95
N GLY A 184 4.74 -6.43 1.22
CA GLY A 184 3.65 -5.49 1.39
C GLY A 184 3.88 -4.45 2.49
N ALA A 185 5.09 -4.36 3.07
CA ALA A 185 5.45 -3.29 4.00
C ALA A 185 5.80 -2.01 3.24
N LEU A 186 5.49 -0.83 3.82
CA LEU A 186 5.90 0.43 3.22
C LEU A 186 7.39 0.68 3.45
N GLU A 187 8.11 0.98 2.38
CA GLU A 187 9.48 1.46 2.40
C GLU A 187 9.51 2.95 2.10
N VAL A 188 10.42 3.66 2.75
CA VAL A 188 10.71 5.07 2.50
C VAL A 188 12.14 5.17 1.99
N ALA A 189 12.32 5.77 0.82
CA ALA A 189 13.62 6.14 0.30
C ALA A 189 13.61 7.62 -0.06
N GLY A 190 14.75 8.28 -0.03
CA GLY A 190 14.79 9.69 -0.35
C GLY A 190 16.16 10.18 -0.82
N ARG A 191 16.13 11.31 -1.46
CA ARG A 191 17.31 12.06 -1.90
C ARG A 191 17.13 13.52 -1.53
N SER A 192 18.22 14.15 -1.09
CA SER A 192 18.24 15.55 -0.75
C SER A 192 19.20 16.32 -1.68
N TRP A 193 18.79 17.49 -2.11
CA TRP A 193 19.57 18.37 -2.97
C TRP A 193 19.73 19.74 -2.33
N GLN A 194 20.88 20.35 -2.59
CA GLN A 194 21.10 21.77 -2.32
C GLN A 194 20.45 22.64 -3.40
N ALA A 195 20.32 23.94 -3.15
CA ALA A 195 19.68 24.88 -4.07
C ALA A 195 20.31 24.89 -5.47
N ASP A 196 21.60 24.60 -5.57
CA ASP A 196 22.34 24.50 -6.84
C ASP A 196 22.08 23.18 -7.63
N GLY A 197 21.14 22.36 -7.18
CA GLY A 197 20.87 21.05 -7.78
C GLY A 197 21.84 19.93 -7.42
N THR A 198 22.77 20.21 -6.50
CA THR A 198 23.74 19.22 -6.03
C THR A 198 23.11 18.23 -5.09
N LEU A 199 23.28 16.92 -5.37
CA LEU A 199 22.86 15.86 -4.46
C LEU A 199 23.69 15.90 -3.18
N SER A 200 23.04 16.10 -2.03
CA SER A 200 23.66 16.22 -0.72
C SER A 200 23.57 14.95 0.12
N ALA A 201 22.47 14.21 0.03
CA ALA A 201 22.26 12.97 0.78
C ALA A 201 21.36 11.98 0.02
N ARG A 202 21.52 10.71 0.37
CA ARG A 202 20.58 9.62 0.03
C ARG A 202 20.22 8.90 1.32
N TYR A 203 18.99 8.46 1.46
CA TYR A 203 18.54 7.69 2.61
C TYR A 203 17.46 6.68 2.23
N TRP A 204 17.34 5.65 3.05
CA TRP A 204 16.39 4.55 2.88
C TRP A 204 15.95 4.01 4.23
N SER A 205 14.76 3.44 4.31
CA SER A 205 14.29 2.78 5.53
C SER A 205 14.86 1.37 5.63
N GLU A 206 15.35 1.03 6.84
CA GLU A 206 15.76 -0.33 7.21
C GLU A 206 14.58 -1.12 7.79
N ALA A 207 13.64 -0.43 8.41
CA ALA A 207 12.42 -0.99 8.96
C ALA A 207 11.34 0.08 9.03
N SER A 208 10.09 -0.36 8.90
CA SER A 208 8.94 0.51 9.03
C SER A 208 7.79 -0.16 9.78
N LYS A 209 6.92 0.66 10.33
CA LYS A 209 5.67 0.23 10.94
C LYS A 209 4.54 1.16 10.52
N GLU A 210 3.52 0.58 9.93
CA GLU A 210 2.31 1.29 9.54
C GLU A 210 1.35 1.43 10.72
N GLN A 211 0.70 2.59 10.81
CA GLN A 211 -0.40 2.86 11.71
C GLN A 211 -1.60 3.30 10.87
N LEU A 212 -2.78 2.75 11.17
CA LEU A 212 -3.94 2.85 10.29
C LEU A 212 -4.84 4.04 10.60
N ASP A 213 -4.87 4.50 11.84
CA ASP A 213 -5.72 5.61 12.25
C ASP A 213 -5.01 6.50 13.27
N PRO A 214 -4.55 7.66 12.85
CA PRO A 214 -4.48 8.16 11.48
C PRO A 214 -3.44 7.42 10.62
N ALA A 215 -3.66 7.39 9.29
CA ALA A 215 -2.73 6.75 8.37
C ALA A 215 -1.34 7.37 8.47
N SER A 216 -0.38 6.60 8.98
CA SER A 216 1.00 7.05 9.16
C SER A 216 1.99 5.91 9.01
N ILE A 217 3.23 6.26 8.76
CA ILE A 217 4.38 5.35 8.74
C ILE A 217 5.42 5.85 9.72
N LEU A 218 5.81 5.01 10.67
CA LEU A 218 6.99 5.18 11.50
C LEU A 218 8.11 4.34 10.89
N TYR A 219 9.30 4.92 10.70
CA TYR A 219 10.41 4.22 10.04
C TYR A 219 11.76 4.52 10.69
N PHE A 220 12.64 3.51 10.68
CA PHE A 220 14.06 3.66 10.95
C PHE A 220 14.76 3.80 9.61
N TRP A 221 15.66 4.77 9.51
CA TRP A 221 16.33 5.06 8.26
C TRP A 221 17.85 5.16 8.44
N LYS A 222 18.56 4.84 7.37
CA LYS A 222 19.97 5.11 7.18
C LYS A 222 20.19 6.00 5.98
N GLY A 223 21.36 6.65 5.94
CA GLY A 223 21.69 7.50 4.82
C GLY A 223 23.19 7.73 4.69
N GLU A 224 23.56 8.20 3.51
CA GLU A 224 24.93 8.52 3.12
C GLU A 224 25.02 9.93 2.52
N ARG A 225 26.21 10.50 2.58
CA ARG A 225 26.57 11.74 1.89
C ARG A 225 27.47 11.41 0.71
N PRO A 226 26.97 11.33 -0.55
CA PRO A 226 27.74 10.86 -1.69
C PRO A 226 29.01 11.66 -1.98
N ARG A 227 29.06 12.93 -1.54
CA ARG A 227 30.25 13.81 -1.72
C ARG A 227 31.21 13.79 -0.52
N GLN A 228 30.89 13.08 0.52
CA GLN A 228 31.69 12.94 1.72
C GLN A 228 31.75 11.47 2.14
N PRO A 229 32.40 10.62 1.34
CA PRO A 229 32.37 9.17 1.56
C PRO A 229 33.04 8.76 2.90
N ASP A 230 33.93 9.62 3.42
CA ASP A 230 34.59 9.39 4.73
C ASP A 230 33.77 9.94 5.91
N ALA A 231 32.65 10.62 5.65
CA ALA A 231 31.77 11.09 6.71
C ALA A 231 31.00 9.92 7.34
N PRO A 232 30.72 9.97 8.64
CA PRO A 232 29.92 8.98 9.32
C PRO A 232 28.57 8.79 8.61
N GLU A 233 28.10 7.53 8.54
CA GLU A 233 26.74 7.24 8.09
C GLU A 233 25.72 8.02 8.91
N LEU A 234 24.61 8.36 8.27
CA LEU A 234 23.46 8.95 8.92
C LEU A 234 22.48 7.85 9.26
N GLU A 235 21.90 7.93 10.44
CA GLU A 235 20.79 7.07 10.83
C GLU A 235 19.76 7.85 11.63
N GLY A 236 18.56 7.30 11.76
CA GLY A 236 17.56 7.96 12.56
C GLY A 236 16.19 7.31 12.51
N THR A 237 15.23 8.02 13.03
CA THR A 237 13.81 7.64 13.00
C THR A 237 12.99 8.75 12.37
N GLY A 238 11.88 8.41 11.76
CA GLY A 238 10.94 9.38 11.23
C GLY A 238 9.52 8.88 11.29
N GLU A 239 8.59 9.81 11.27
CA GLU A 239 7.17 9.55 11.14
C GLU A 239 6.59 10.46 10.05
N ILE A 240 5.78 9.88 9.18
CA ILE A 240 5.00 10.62 8.17
C ILE A 240 3.54 10.27 8.39
N LYS A 241 2.71 11.28 8.59
CA LYS A 241 1.29 11.16 8.89
C LYS A 241 0.47 11.89 7.84
N LEU A 242 -0.43 11.18 7.19
CA LEU A 242 -1.29 11.72 6.15
C LEU A 242 -2.30 12.72 6.73
N GLU A 243 -2.37 13.91 6.16
CA GLU A 243 -3.41 14.92 6.45
C GLU A 243 -4.48 14.93 5.36
N SER A 244 -4.06 14.90 4.09
CA SER A 244 -4.92 14.88 2.92
C SER A 244 -4.30 14.06 1.80
N VAL A 245 -4.92 14.00 0.63
CA VAL A 245 -4.38 13.29 -0.55
C VAL A 245 -3.02 13.86 -0.98
N ASP A 246 -2.84 15.18 -0.84
CA ASP A 246 -1.68 15.91 -1.36
C ASP A 246 -0.75 16.43 -0.27
N ARG A 247 -1.11 16.22 1.00
CA ARG A 247 -0.37 16.75 2.14
C ARG A 247 -0.24 15.72 3.26
N ALA A 248 0.97 15.65 3.79
CA ALA A 248 1.26 14.93 5.03
C ALA A 248 2.15 15.81 5.92
N ASN A 249 2.17 15.54 7.21
CA ASN A 249 3.10 16.11 8.17
C ASN A 249 3.91 15.01 8.85
N GLY A 250 4.94 15.40 9.56
CA GLY A 250 5.73 14.43 10.30
C GLY A 250 6.94 15.04 10.95
N TYR A 251 7.86 14.19 11.28
CA TYR A 251 9.16 14.59 11.81
C TYR A 251 10.22 13.54 11.47
N PHE A 252 11.47 13.94 11.60
CA PHE A 252 12.58 13.00 11.65
C PHE A 252 13.60 13.44 12.70
N ILE A 253 14.31 12.45 13.20
CA ILE A 253 15.45 12.62 14.12
C ILE A 253 16.64 12.01 13.39
N THR A 254 17.73 12.77 13.31
CA THR A 254 18.98 12.32 12.67
C THR A 254 20.05 12.12 13.72
N ARG A 255 20.81 11.05 13.61
CA ARG A 255 22.00 10.75 14.38
C ARG A 255 23.16 10.46 13.43
N SER A 256 24.35 10.98 13.68
CA SER A 256 25.57 10.54 13.00
C SER A 256 26.14 9.32 13.72
N VAL A 257 26.42 8.25 13.00
CA VAL A 257 27.03 7.04 13.56
C VAL A 257 28.43 7.38 14.08
N GLY A 258 28.72 7.06 15.33
CA GLY A 258 30.00 7.35 15.97
C GLY A 258 30.10 8.73 16.65
N ASP A 259 29.05 9.53 16.60
CA ASP A 259 28.94 10.78 17.34
C ASP A 259 27.73 10.70 18.30
N ASP A 260 27.97 10.88 19.59
CA ASP A 260 26.91 10.87 20.61
C ASP A 260 26.03 12.13 20.59
N SER A 261 26.26 13.05 19.67
CA SER A 261 25.44 14.24 19.51
C SER A 261 24.10 13.87 18.87
N PHE A 262 23.03 13.97 19.66
CA PHE A 262 21.67 13.90 19.12
C PHE A 262 21.33 15.19 18.38
N HIS A 263 20.98 15.08 17.12
CA HIS A 263 20.39 16.18 16.40
C HIS A 263 18.94 16.41 16.87
N ALA A 264 18.54 17.66 16.88
CA ALA A 264 17.18 18.01 17.26
C ALA A 264 16.15 17.35 16.34
N ARG A 265 14.99 17.03 16.90
CA ARG A 265 13.83 16.61 16.12
C ARG A 265 13.46 17.71 15.13
N THR A 266 13.47 17.38 13.86
CA THR A 266 13.10 18.27 12.76
C THR A 266 11.68 17.95 12.34
N SER A 267 10.77 18.94 12.37
CA SER A 267 9.43 18.80 11.81
C SER A 267 9.48 18.92 10.29
N GLY A 268 8.61 18.20 9.61
CA GLY A 268 8.51 18.20 8.15
C GLY A 268 7.06 18.36 7.69
N ILE A 269 6.91 19.12 6.61
CA ILE A 269 5.71 19.12 5.78
C ILE A 269 6.05 18.32 4.52
N TYR A 270 5.13 17.48 4.12
CA TYR A 270 5.28 16.65 2.94
C TYR A 270 4.19 17.03 1.94
N LEU A 271 4.57 17.39 0.73
CA LEU A 271 3.68 17.76 -0.36
C LEU A 271 3.82 16.73 -1.48
N ARG A 272 2.70 16.33 -2.07
CA ARG A 272 2.70 15.41 -3.19
C ARG A 272 3.53 16.00 -4.34
N ALA A 273 4.47 15.22 -4.87
CA ALA A 273 5.25 15.65 -6.01
C ALA A 273 4.44 15.50 -7.32
N ASP A 274 4.70 16.36 -8.27
CA ASP A 274 4.16 16.22 -9.60
C ASP A 274 4.79 15.01 -10.32
N PRO A 275 4.07 14.29 -11.17
CA PRO A 275 4.59 13.09 -11.85
C PRO A 275 5.88 13.31 -12.64
N GLY A 276 6.12 14.54 -13.12
CA GLY A 276 7.31 14.92 -13.87
C GLY A 276 8.54 15.21 -13.00
N ASP A 277 8.36 15.55 -11.73
CA ASP A 277 9.45 16.02 -10.86
C ASP A 277 10.56 14.95 -10.72
N LYS A 278 10.17 13.71 -10.48
CA LYS A 278 11.12 12.61 -10.35
C LYS A 278 11.90 12.37 -11.65
N VAL A 279 11.25 12.52 -12.80
CA VAL A 279 11.88 12.34 -14.12
C VAL A 279 12.99 13.37 -14.31
N VAL A 280 12.75 14.64 -13.95
CA VAL A 280 13.75 15.71 -13.99
C VAL A 280 14.89 15.43 -13.02
N LEU A 281 14.59 14.99 -11.79
CA LEU A 281 15.61 14.69 -10.77
C LEU A 281 16.46 13.46 -11.12
N ASP A 282 15.91 12.49 -11.84
CA ASP A 282 16.61 11.30 -12.33
C ASP A 282 17.34 11.55 -13.66
N GLY A 283 17.02 12.66 -14.34
CA GLY A 283 17.62 13.07 -15.60
C GLY A 283 19.08 13.51 -15.46
N ASN A 284 19.76 13.60 -16.59
CA ASN A 284 21.17 14.01 -16.65
C ASN A 284 21.36 15.54 -16.76
N ASP A 285 20.29 16.30 -16.97
CA ASP A 285 20.37 17.76 -17.11
C ASP A 285 20.47 18.43 -15.73
N ALA A 286 21.66 18.91 -15.40
CA ALA A 286 21.91 19.57 -14.13
C ALA A 286 21.22 20.94 -14.01
N ALA A 287 21.04 21.65 -15.15
CA ALA A 287 20.41 22.96 -15.15
C ALA A 287 18.90 22.84 -14.94
N GLU A 288 18.26 21.88 -15.60
CA GLU A 288 16.84 21.59 -15.43
C GLU A 288 16.54 21.16 -13.98
N ARG A 289 17.40 20.30 -13.41
CA ARG A 289 17.31 19.87 -12.02
C ARG A 289 17.44 21.03 -11.04
N ALA A 290 18.44 21.91 -11.23
CA ALA A 290 18.65 23.09 -10.38
C ALA A 290 17.44 24.03 -10.44
N ALA A 291 16.91 24.31 -11.63
CA ALA A 291 15.72 25.14 -11.81
C ALA A 291 14.47 24.56 -11.14
N LEU A 292 14.28 23.22 -11.18
CA LEU A 292 13.20 22.58 -10.47
C LEU A 292 13.34 22.76 -8.96
N ILE A 293 14.52 22.55 -8.40
CA ILE A 293 14.78 22.64 -6.96
C ILE A 293 14.60 24.08 -6.49
N GLU A 294 15.13 25.05 -7.21
CA GLU A 294 14.96 26.48 -6.89
C GLU A 294 13.47 26.87 -6.84
N ARG A 295 12.69 26.49 -7.86
CA ARG A 295 11.26 26.73 -7.87
C ARG A 295 10.54 26.12 -6.66
N ARG A 296 10.85 24.88 -6.28
CA ARG A 296 10.22 24.22 -5.13
C ARG A 296 10.64 24.87 -3.80
N LEU A 297 11.86 25.38 -3.68
CA LEU A 297 12.31 26.14 -2.53
C LEU A 297 11.60 27.49 -2.42
N GLU A 298 11.39 28.20 -3.53
CA GLU A 298 10.62 29.46 -3.58
C GLU A 298 9.16 29.24 -3.16
N GLU A 299 8.49 28.20 -3.70
CA GLU A 299 7.13 27.82 -3.33
C GLU A 299 7.03 27.54 -1.83
N TRP A 300 8.02 26.86 -1.25
CA TRP A 300 8.04 26.58 0.17
C TRP A 300 8.24 27.84 1.02
N ASN A 301 9.19 28.70 0.65
CA ASN A 301 9.41 29.97 1.35
C ASN A 301 8.15 30.83 1.35
N ALA A 302 7.41 30.86 0.25
CA ALA A 302 6.13 31.57 0.17
C ALA A 302 5.07 30.99 1.12
N MET A 303 5.00 29.66 1.27
CA MET A 303 4.08 29.00 2.21
C MET A 303 4.49 29.17 3.68
N ALA A 304 5.78 29.24 3.99
CA ALA A 304 6.27 29.41 5.36
C ALA A 304 6.07 30.84 5.90
N ASN A 305 5.89 31.83 5.01
CA ASN A 305 5.68 33.23 5.33
C ASN A 305 4.19 33.67 5.27
N SER A 306 3.27 32.75 4.93
CA SER A 306 1.82 32.96 4.91
C SER A 306 1.14 32.40 6.16
#